data_69956ecad7f5a8191cfa1daffe164369
#
_entry.id   69956ecad7f5a8191cfa1daffe164369
#
_cell.length_a   1.000
_cell.length_b   1.000
_cell.length_c   1.000
_cell.angle_alpha   90.00
_cell.angle_beta   90.00
_cell.angle_gamma   90.00
#
_symmetry.space_group_name_H-M   'P 1'
#
loop_
_entity.id
_entity.type
_entity.pdbx_description
1 polymer ?
#
loop_
_entity_poly.entity_id
_entity_poly.type
_entity_poly.pdbx_seq_one_letter_code
_entity_poly.pdbx_strand_id
1 'polypeptide(L)'
;MKAMIFAAGLGTRLKPITDTMPKALVPVCGQPLLYHVITKLVAAGFDDLVVNVHHFPDQIIHYLHSHDFGARIAVSDERDFLRETGGGIRYAAPLLGSEPFLVHNVDIVSNLDLQWLREQHREGALATLVVSERKTQRYFLFDEDNRMKGWTNIATGEVRSPFPDIDPDRCRKFAFAGIHLISPAIFEAFDKYGFGDRFSIVDFYLRACADYPIYAVVPLDFQLVDVGKFDALPEAEATCATILND
;
A
#
# COMPACT_ATOMS: atom_id res chain seq x y z
N MET A 1 2.14 13.15 11.17
CA MET A 1 1.29 12.44 10.18
C MET A 1 1.27 10.98 10.56
N LYS A 2 0.12 10.33 10.53
CA LYS A 2 -0.01 8.89 10.81
C LYS A 2 0.37 8.05 9.60
N ALA A 3 0.75 6.79 9.86
CA ALA A 3 0.90 5.80 8.79
C ALA A 3 0.19 4.50 9.15
N MET A 4 -0.44 3.87 8.14
CA MET A 4 -1.05 2.55 8.25
C MET A 4 -0.20 1.53 7.48
N ILE A 5 0.07 0.39 8.10
CA ILE A 5 0.78 -0.73 7.49
C ILE A 5 -0.22 -1.85 7.22
N PHE A 6 -0.34 -2.28 5.96
CA PHE A 6 -1.17 -3.42 5.60
C PHE A 6 -0.46 -4.75 5.91
N ALA A 7 -0.84 -5.37 7.03
CA ALA A 7 -0.29 -6.64 7.49
C ALA A 7 -1.35 -7.78 7.59
N ALA A 8 -2.60 -7.53 7.19
CA ALA A 8 -3.71 -8.50 7.26
C ALA A 8 -3.72 -9.54 6.14
N GLY A 9 -2.79 -9.49 5.18
CA GLY A 9 -2.76 -10.37 4.01
C GLY A 9 -2.50 -11.84 4.35
N LEU A 10 -3.20 -12.77 3.67
CA LEU A 10 -3.08 -14.23 3.88
C LEU A 10 -1.72 -14.81 3.46
N GLY A 11 -0.96 -14.11 2.59
CA GLY A 11 0.35 -14.57 2.15
C GLY A 11 0.36 -15.87 1.32
N THR A 12 -0.75 -16.24 0.68
CA THR A 12 -0.95 -17.55 0.02
C THR A 12 0.14 -17.91 -1.00
N ARG A 13 0.79 -16.91 -1.61
CA ARG A 13 1.87 -17.11 -2.60
C ARG A 13 3.23 -17.37 -1.96
N LEU A 14 3.36 -17.24 -0.63
CA LEU A 14 4.56 -17.52 0.15
C LEU A 14 4.49 -18.87 0.88
N LYS A 15 3.45 -19.68 0.61
CA LYS A 15 3.39 -21.05 1.13
C LYS A 15 4.62 -21.86 0.67
N PRO A 16 5.16 -22.75 1.54
CA PRO A 16 4.60 -23.19 2.83
C PRO A 16 4.93 -22.29 4.04
N ILE A 17 5.75 -21.26 3.92
CA ILE A 17 6.18 -20.42 5.06
C ILE A 17 4.95 -19.85 5.79
N THR A 18 3.99 -19.31 5.03
CA THR A 18 2.80 -18.68 5.58
C THR A 18 1.72 -19.67 6.06
N ASP A 19 1.99 -20.96 6.09
CA ASP A 19 1.13 -21.93 6.78
C ASP A 19 1.30 -21.89 8.31
N THR A 20 2.41 -21.33 8.81
CA THR A 20 2.74 -21.28 10.25
C THR A 20 3.01 -19.89 10.79
N MET A 21 3.20 -18.88 9.92
CA MET A 21 3.42 -17.50 10.33
C MET A 21 2.76 -16.49 9.38
N PRO A 22 2.43 -15.28 9.85
CA PRO A 22 1.89 -14.25 8.96
C PRO A 22 2.97 -13.74 8.00
N LYS A 23 2.57 -13.33 6.79
CA LYS A 23 3.49 -12.74 5.80
C LYS A 23 4.32 -11.59 6.37
N ALA A 24 3.72 -10.78 7.22
CA ALA A 24 4.38 -9.63 7.86
C ALA A 24 5.62 -10.01 8.69
N LEU A 25 5.67 -11.25 9.19
CA LEU A 25 6.79 -11.76 9.98
C LEU A 25 7.77 -12.64 9.18
N VAL A 26 7.58 -12.82 7.88
CA VAL A 26 8.54 -13.51 7.02
C VAL A 26 9.86 -12.74 7.03
N PRO A 27 10.98 -13.38 7.37
CA PRO A 27 12.28 -12.70 7.42
C PRO A 27 12.82 -12.44 6.00
N VAL A 28 13.37 -11.26 5.82
CA VAL A 28 14.15 -10.85 4.64
C VAL A 28 15.33 -10.03 5.15
N CYS A 29 16.54 -10.28 4.66
CA CYS A 29 17.76 -9.67 5.19
C CYS A 29 17.88 -9.77 6.72
N GLY A 30 17.50 -10.93 7.28
CA GLY A 30 17.63 -11.23 8.71
C GLY A 30 16.61 -10.58 9.64
N GLN A 31 15.66 -9.80 9.11
CA GLN A 31 14.61 -9.13 9.89
C GLN A 31 13.23 -9.37 9.26
N PRO A 32 12.14 -9.40 10.05
CA PRO A 32 10.78 -9.46 9.52
C PRO A 32 10.45 -8.31 8.57
N LEU A 33 9.63 -8.55 7.55
CA LEU A 33 9.13 -7.51 6.65
C LEU A 33 8.52 -6.32 7.41
N LEU A 34 7.76 -6.62 8.46
CA LEU A 34 7.14 -5.61 9.32
C LEU A 34 8.19 -4.71 10.01
N TYR A 35 9.33 -5.29 10.41
CA TYR A 35 10.44 -4.53 10.99
C TYR A 35 10.98 -3.48 10.00
N HIS A 36 11.26 -3.88 8.77
CA HIS A 36 11.78 -2.98 7.74
C HIS A 36 10.82 -1.80 7.46
N VAL A 37 9.52 -2.08 7.39
CA VAL A 37 8.54 -1.03 7.13
C VAL A 37 8.40 -0.10 8.33
N ILE A 38 8.30 -0.62 9.56
CA ILE A 38 8.19 0.21 10.76
C ILE A 38 9.43 1.10 10.92
N THR A 39 10.63 0.54 10.85
CA THR A 39 11.87 1.30 11.04
C THR A 39 12.05 2.39 9.99
N LYS A 40 11.70 2.10 8.73
CA LYS A 40 11.69 3.10 7.66
C LYS A 40 10.71 4.24 7.92
N LEU A 41 9.50 3.93 8.35
CA LEU A 41 8.48 4.92 8.70
C LEU A 41 8.92 5.80 9.87
N VAL A 42 9.45 5.18 10.93
CA VAL A 42 9.94 5.89 12.12
C VAL A 42 11.12 6.80 11.77
N ALA A 43 12.09 6.30 10.99
CA ALA A 43 13.21 7.11 10.50
C ALA A 43 12.78 8.33 9.67
N ALA A 44 11.63 8.23 8.98
CA ALA A 44 11.02 9.33 8.23
C ALA A 44 10.10 10.24 9.06
N GLY A 45 10.05 10.04 10.39
CA GLY A 45 9.27 10.87 11.32
C GLY A 45 7.78 10.51 11.43
N PHE A 46 7.41 9.28 11.08
CA PHE A 46 6.08 8.74 11.39
C PHE A 46 6.13 8.01 12.73
N ASP A 47 5.69 8.66 13.77
CA ASP A 47 5.74 8.18 15.17
C ASP A 47 4.37 7.67 15.70
N ASP A 48 3.36 7.63 14.85
CA ASP A 48 2.00 7.19 15.15
C ASP A 48 1.53 6.25 14.04
N LEU A 49 1.61 4.95 14.31
CA LEU A 49 1.41 3.91 13.32
C LEU A 49 0.14 3.10 13.63
N VAL A 50 -0.53 2.63 12.58
CA VAL A 50 -1.65 1.68 12.66
C VAL A 50 -1.26 0.44 11.87
N VAL A 51 -1.30 -0.74 12.48
CA VAL A 51 -1.03 -2.02 11.82
C VAL A 51 -2.32 -2.82 11.78
N ASN A 52 -2.84 -3.15 10.59
CA ASN A 52 -3.98 -4.06 10.52
C ASN A 52 -3.53 -5.52 10.55
N VAL A 53 -4.29 -6.36 11.21
CA VAL A 53 -3.97 -7.78 11.39
C VAL A 53 -5.20 -8.66 11.14
N HIS A 54 -4.99 -9.83 10.52
CA HIS A 54 -6.03 -10.85 10.29
C HIS A 54 -5.46 -12.26 10.40
N HIS A 55 -4.51 -12.63 9.53
CA HIS A 55 -3.88 -13.95 9.50
C HIS A 55 -2.81 -14.05 10.58
N PHE A 56 -2.93 -14.99 11.51
CA PHE A 56 -2.10 -15.11 12.72
C PHE A 56 -1.97 -13.79 13.50
N PRO A 57 -3.08 -13.13 13.87
CA PRO A 57 -3.04 -11.79 14.46
C PRO A 57 -2.23 -11.76 15.76
N ASP A 58 -2.33 -12.80 16.60
CA ASP A 58 -1.64 -12.84 17.88
C ASP A 58 -0.11 -12.88 17.73
N GLN A 59 0.42 -13.47 16.65
CA GLN A 59 1.87 -13.45 16.37
C GLN A 59 2.34 -12.04 16.05
N ILE A 60 1.59 -11.28 15.22
CA ILE A 60 1.93 -9.90 14.88
C ILE A 60 1.82 -9.01 16.14
N ILE A 61 0.74 -9.13 16.90
CA ILE A 61 0.50 -8.35 18.12
C ILE A 61 1.62 -8.63 19.16
N HIS A 62 1.97 -9.89 19.35
CA HIS A 62 3.07 -10.27 20.24
C HIS A 62 4.40 -9.66 19.79
N TYR A 63 4.71 -9.73 18.50
CA TYR A 63 5.91 -9.13 17.93
C TYR A 63 5.96 -7.62 18.17
N LEU A 64 4.87 -6.90 17.91
CA LEU A 64 4.79 -5.46 18.11
C LEU A 64 4.99 -5.07 19.60
N HIS A 65 4.43 -5.86 20.54
CA HIS A 65 4.58 -5.60 21.98
C HIS A 65 5.96 -5.99 22.54
N SER A 66 6.68 -6.90 21.88
CA SER A 66 8.00 -7.37 22.33
C SER A 66 9.17 -6.50 21.85
N HIS A 67 8.90 -5.48 21.00
CA HIS A 67 9.91 -4.60 20.45
C HIS A 67 9.56 -3.14 20.71
N ASP A 68 10.56 -2.36 21.11
CA ASP A 68 10.45 -0.91 21.15
C ASP A 68 10.93 -0.32 19.82
N PHE A 69 10.00 0.24 19.06
CA PHE A 69 10.28 0.90 17.78
C PHE A 69 10.45 2.42 17.90
N GLY A 70 10.30 2.98 19.12
CA GLY A 70 10.29 4.44 19.32
C GLY A 70 9.04 5.12 18.72
N ALA A 71 7.96 4.39 18.48
CA ALA A 71 6.72 4.88 17.91
C ALA A 71 5.50 4.34 18.68
N ARG A 72 4.38 5.07 18.61
CA ARG A 72 3.09 4.55 19.08
C ARG A 72 2.48 3.68 17.98
N ILE A 73 2.16 2.44 18.33
CA ILE A 73 1.59 1.49 17.37
C ILE A 73 0.23 1.03 17.87
N ALA A 74 -0.82 1.38 17.15
CA ALA A 74 -2.17 0.87 17.35
C ALA A 74 -2.43 -0.32 16.42
N VAL A 75 -3.19 -1.31 16.90
CA VAL A 75 -3.58 -2.47 16.10
C VAL A 75 -5.03 -2.32 15.63
N SER A 76 -5.25 -2.44 14.31
CA SER A 76 -6.57 -2.61 13.72
C SER A 76 -6.84 -4.11 13.54
N ASP A 77 -7.54 -4.71 14.49
CA ASP A 77 -7.73 -6.17 14.55
C ASP A 77 -8.94 -6.60 13.70
N GLU A 78 -8.64 -7.21 12.55
CA GLU A 78 -9.62 -7.72 11.57
C GLU A 78 -9.79 -9.25 11.67
N ARG A 79 -9.53 -9.86 12.83
CA ARG A 79 -9.59 -11.32 12.99
C ARG A 79 -10.97 -11.94 12.72
N ASP A 80 -12.04 -11.15 12.82
CA ASP A 80 -13.42 -11.53 12.52
C ASP A 80 -13.62 -11.90 11.05
N PHE A 81 -13.13 -11.07 10.12
CA PHE A 81 -13.09 -11.39 8.69
C PHE A 81 -12.13 -10.46 7.94
N LEU A 82 -11.59 -10.96 6.81
CA LEU A 82 -10.68 -10.21 5.95
C LEU A 82 -11.43 -9.13 5.17
N ARG A 83 -11.09 -7.86 5.42
CA ARG A 83 -11.76 -6.68 4.84
C ARG A 83 -11.21 -6.22 3.51
N GLU A 84 -10.11 -6.81 3.05
CA GLU A 84 -9.31 -6.32 1.92
C GLU A 84 -8.74 -4.91 2.17
N THR A 85 -8.13 -4.30 1.14
CA THR A 85 -7.35 -3.07 1.36
C THR A 85 -8.21 -1.83 1.63
N GLY A 86 -9.31 -1.65 0.90
CA GLY A 86 -10.21 -0.51 1.11
C GLY A 86 -11.05 -0.66 2.38
N GLY A 87 -11.61 -1.85 2.63
CA GLY A 87 -12.35 -2.14 3.84
C GLY A 87 -11.48 -2.05 5.11
N GLY A 88 -10.20 -2.46 5.02
CA GLY A 88 -9.23 -2.30 6.11
C GLY A 88 -8.97 -0.83 6.45
N ILE A 89 -8.81 0.06 5.46
CA ILE A 89 -8.71 1.50 5.70
C ILE A 89 -9.98 2.02 6.39
N ARG A 90 -11.17 1.64 5.87
CA ARG A 90 -12.44 2.04 6.45
C ARG A 90 -12.57 1.62 7.92
N TYR A 91 -12.23 0.38 8.22
CA TYR A 91 -12.29 -0.17 9.59
C TYR A 91 -11.32 0.53 10.54
N ALA A 92 -10.14 0.90 10.06
CA ALA A 92 -9.13 1.63 10.80
C ALA A 92 -9.42 3.14 10.96
N ALA A 93 -10.50 3.69 10.39
CA ALA A 93 -10.83 5.12 10.41
C ALA A 93 -10.75 5.76 11.82
N PRO A 94 -11.27 5.15 12.90
CA PRO A 94 -11.16 5.72 14.25
C PRO A 94 -9.72 5.87 14.74
N LEU A 95 -8.80 5.05 14.26
CA LEU A 95 -7.36 5.09 14.60
C LEU A 95 -6.59 6.07 13.72
N LEU A 96 -7.00 6.26 12.46
CA LEU A 96 -6.33 7.13 11.49
C LEU A 96 -6.60 8.61 11.72
N GLY A 97 -7.82 8.97 12.16
CA GLY A 97 -8.18 10.35 12.49
C GLY A 97 -8.57 11.18 11.26
N SER A 98 -8.41 12.52 11.39
CA SER A 98 -8.93 13.50 10.44
C SER A 98 -7.86 14.22 9.59
N GLU A 99 -6.61 13.79 9.68
CA GLU A 99 -5.50 14.35 8.90
C GLU A 99 -5.10 13.39 7.76
N PRO A 100 -4.45 13.87 6.70
CA PRO A 100 -3.87 12.98 5.71
C PRO A 100 -2.94 11.95 6.33
N PHE A 101 -2.97 10.72 5.82
CA PHE A 101 -2.20 9.60 6.34
C PHE A 101 -1.55 8.80 5.21
N LEU A 102 -0.42 8.17 5.54
CA LEU A 102 0.26 7.25 4.63
C LEU A 102 -0.30 5.84 4.79
N VAL A 103 -0.41 5.10 3.70
CA VAL A 103 -0.63 3.65 3.71
C VAL A 103 0.54 2.96 3.02
N HIS A 104 1.07 1.90 3.62
CA HIS A 104 2.22 1.16 3.14
C HIS A 104 1.94 -0.35 3.21
N ASN A 105 2.09 -1.07 2.11
CA ASN A 105 2.03 -2.52 2.12
C ASN A 105 3.25 -3.09 2.85
N VAL A 106 3.05 -4.06 3.74
CA VAL A 106 4.14 -4.68 4.53
C VAL A 106 5.16 -5.44 3.68
N ASP A 107 4.77 -5.88 2.49
CA ASP A 107 5.60 -6.67 1.58
C ASP A 107 6.41 -5.85 0.58
N ILE A 108 6.39 -4.55 0.69
CA ILE A 108 7.17 -3.64 -0.15
C ILE A 108 8.37 -3.13 0.62
N VAL A 109 9.56 -3.43 0.13
CA VAL A 109 10.82 -2.81 0.56
C VAL A 109 11.31 -1.90 -0.55
N SER A 110 11.68 -0.66 -0.25
CA SER A 110 12.04 0.32 -1.27
C SER A 110 13.01 1.37 -0.73
N ASN A 111 13.72 2.04 -1.65
CA ASN A 111 14.53 3.23 -1.36
C ASN A 111 13.73 4.54 -1.36
N LEU A 112 12.39 4.47 -1.36
CA LEU A 112 11.53 5.65 -1.39
C LEU A 112 11.85 6.62 -0.26
N ASP A 113 12.09 7.88 -0.61
CA ASP A 113 12.12 8.98 0.35
C ASP A 113 10.68 9.34 0.75
N LEU A 114 10.33 9.01 1.98
CA LEU A 114 8.98 9.26 2.52
C LEU A 114 8.75 10.73 2.90
N GLN A 115 9.81 11.51 3.14
CA GLN A 115 9.70 12.95 3.37
C GLN A 115 9.38 13.66 2.04
N TRP A 116 10.10 13.30 0.99
CA TRP A 116 9.77 13.76 -0.37
C TRP A 116 8.33 13.40 -0.75
N LEU A 117 7.86 12.18 -0.47
CA LEU A 117 6.49 11.79 -0.77
C LEU A 117 5.45 12.69 -0.09
N ARG A 118 5.68 13.10 1.15
CA ARG A 118 4.77 14.01 1.87
C ARG A 118 4.61 15.35 1.17
N GLU A 119 5.67 15.86 0.56
CA GLU A 119 5.67 17.14 -0.18
C GLU A 119 4.94 17.02 -1.53
N GLN A 120 4.81 15.79 -2.07
CA GLN A 120 4.10 15.55 -3.33
C GLN A 120 2.58 15.51 -3.19
N HIS A 121 2.04 15.46 -1.98
CA HIS A 121 0.60 15.41 -1.78
C HIS A 121 -0.04 16.78 -2.06
N ARG A 122 -0.77 16.84 -3.16
CA ARG A 122 -1.41 18.10 -3.62
C ARG A 122 -2.62 18.42 -2.76
N GLU A 123 -2.82 19.69 -2.44
CA GLU A 123 -4.03 20.17 -1.79
C GLU A 123 -5.28 19.79 -2.61
N GLY A 124 -6.32 19.30 -1.93
CA GLY A 124 -7.54 18.81 -2.58
C GLY A 124 -7.43 17.44 -3.25
N ALA A 125 -6.26 16.81 -3.29
CA ALA A 125 -6.13 15.43 -3.77
C ALA A 125 -6.76 14.45 -2.77
N LEU A 126 -7.53 13.49 -3.30
CA LEU A 126 -8.04 12.36 -2.50
C LEU A 126 -6.93 11.38 -2.16
N ALA A 127 -6.05 11.12 -3.13
CA ALA A 127 -4.88 10.27 -2.91
C ALA A 127 -3.72 10.66 -3.84
N THR A 128 -2.49 10.37 -3.36
CA THR A 128 -1.25 10.43 -4.12
C THR A 128 -0.63 9.03 -4.11
N LEU A 129 -0.55 8.39 -5.27
CA LEU A 129 -0.11 7.02 -5.44
C LEU A 129 1.36 6.99 -5.85
N VAL A 130 2.20 6.27 -5.12
CA VAL A 130 3.56 5.97 -5.57
C VAL A 130 3.46 4.91 -6.66
N VAL A 131 4.05 5.21 -7.80
CA VAL A 131 4.03 4.32 -8.97
C VAL A 131 5.42 4.19 -9.58
N SER A 132 5.62 3.17 -10.43
CA SER A 132 6.88 2.93 -11.12
C SER A 132 6.65 2.45 -12.55
N GLU A 133 7.69 2.55 -13.38
CA GLU A 133 7.71 2.04 -14.76
C GLU A 133 8.08 0.55 -14.84
N ARG A 134 8.10 -0.16 -13.70
CA ARG A 134 8.41 -1.59 -13.66
C ARG A 134 7.48 -2.40 -14.57
N LYS A 135 8.00 -3.42 -15.20
CA LYS A 135 7.21 -4.32 -16.05
C LYS A 135 6.26 -5.17 -15.20
N THR A 136 4.98 -5.12 -15.53
CA THR A 136 3.91 -5.92 -14.94
C THR A 136 2.81 -6.18 -15.97
N GLN A 137 1.81 -6.94 -15.62
CA GLN A 137 0.62 -7.12 -16.46
C GLN A 137 -0.49 -6.10 -16.14
N ARG A 138 -0.44 -5.46 -14.98
CA ARG A 138 -1.50 -4.60 -14.45
C ARG A 138 -0.96 -3.20 -14.22
N TYR A 139 -1.57 -2.22 -14.89
CA TYR A 139 -1.17 -0.83 -14.78
C TYR A 139 -2.36 0.06 -14.45
N PHE A 140 -2.13 1.08 -13.64
CA PHE A 140 -3.01 2.23 -13.61
C PHE A 140 -2.76 3.11 -14.84
N LEU A 141 -3.82 3.76 -15.31
CA LEU A 141 -3.81 4.69 -16.43
C LEU A 141 -3.89 6.12 -15.89
N PHE A 142 -3.01 6.97 -16.40
CA PHE A 142 -2.94 8.37 -16.02
C PHE A 142 -2.89 9.27 -17.26
N ASP A 143 -3.41 10.49 -17.14
CA ASP A 143 -3.23 11.52 -18.16
C ASP A 143 -1.84 12.19 -18.07
N GLU A 144 -1.64 13.23 -18.88
CA GLU A 144 -0.37 13.99 -18.95
C GLU A 144 -0.03 14.68 -17.62
N ASP A 145 -1.03 15.07 -16.83
CA ASP A 145 -0.90 15.69 -15.51
C ASP A 145 -0.72 14.67 -14.37
N ASN A 146 -0.56 13.38 -14.69
CA ASN A 146 -0.53 12.27 -13.76
C ASN A 146 -1.84 12.07 -12.96
N ARG A 147 -2.97 12.55 -13.44
CA ARG A 147 -4.27 12.29 -12.84
C ARG A 147 -4.80 10.93 -13.30
N MET A 148 -5.28 10.13 -12.34
CA MET A 148 -5.77 8.77 -12.62
C MET A 148 -7.00 8.80 -13.52
N LYS A 149 -7.01 7.91 -14.53
CA LYS A 149 -8.09 7.72 -15.50
C LYS A 149 -8.64 6.30 -15.51
N GLY A 150 -7.91 5.33 -15.02
CA GLY A 150 -8.36 3.94 -15.06
C GLY A 150 -7.26 2.93 -14.76
N TRP A 151 -7.48 1.74 -15.24
CA TRP A 151 -6.59 0.60 -15.07
C TRP A 151 -6.68 -0.33 -16.28
N THR A 152 -5.60 -1.03 -16.57
CA THR A 152 -5.55 -2.04 -17.63
C THR A 152 -4.77 -3.28 -17.21
N ASN A 153 -5.16 -4.43 -17.76
CA ASN A 153 -4.39 -5.66 -17.75
C ASN A 153 -3.94 -5.98 -19.16
N ILE A 154 -2.68 -5.77 -19.46
CA ILE A 154 -2.13 -5.94 -20.81
C ILE A 154 -2.10 -7.40 -21.29
N ALA A 155 -2.16 -8.38 -20.36
CA ALA A 155 -2.21 -9.80 -20.72
C ALA A 155 -3.60 -10.26 -21.19
N THR A 156 -4.67 -9.62 -20.69
CA THR A 156 -6.06 -9.96 -21.02
C THR A 156 -6.72 -8.95 -21.93
N GLY A 157 -6.12 -7.76 -22.10
CA GLY A 157 -6.75 -6.64 -22.79
C GLY A 157 -7.86 -5.96 -21.99
N GLU A 158 -8.09 -6.35 -20.73
CA GLU A 158 -9.12 -5.74 -19.90
C GLU A 158 -8.76 -4.30 -19.57
N VAL A 159 -9.74 -3.40 -19.72
CA VAL A 159 -9.66 -1.99 -19.35
C VAL A 159 -10.82 -1.66 -18.41
N ARG A 160 -10.53 -0.98 -17.32
CA ARG A 160 -11.50 -0.53 -16.31
C ARG A 160 -11.34 0.97 -16.09
N SER A 161 -12.36 1.74 -16.41
CA SER A 161 -12.34 3.19 -16.28
C SER A 161 -13.77 3.72 -16.09
N PRO A 162 -13.96 4.79 -15.30
CA PRO A 162 -15.23 5.50 -15.27
C PRO A 162 -15.44 6.43 -16.48
N PHE A 163 -14.41 6.59 -17.33
CA PHE A 163 -14.47 7.42 -18.55
C PHE A 163 -14.77 6.53 -19.74
N PRO A 164 -15.96 6.68 -20.39
CA PRO A 164 -16.41 5.73 -21.43
C PRO A 164 -15.48 5.69 -22.67
N ASP A 165 -14.88 6.83 -23.02
CA ASP A 165 -14.05 6.96 -24.24
C ASP A 165 -12.54 6.87 -23.92
N ILE A 166 -12.17 6.18 -22.84
CA ILE A 166 -10.76 6.02 -22.47
C ILE A 166 -10.01 5.23 -23.55
N ASP A 167 -8.92 5.79 -24.03
CA ASP A 167 -7.95 5.09 -24.87
C ASP A 167 -6.71 4.77 -24.04
N PRO A 168 -6.47 3.50 -23.66
CA PRO A 168 -5.32 3.13 -22.83
C PRO A 168 -3.97 3.40 -23.50
N ASP A 169 -3.91 3.50 -24.84
CA ASP A 169 -2.66 3.74 -25.54
C ASP A 169 -2.28 5.22 -25.56
N ARG A 170 -3.22 6.08 -25.25
CA ARG A 170 -2.99 7.52 -25.04
C ARG A 170 -2.72 7.88 -23.58
N CYS A 171 -2.78 6.91 -22.67
CA CYS A 171 -2.52 7.10 -21.25
C CYS A 171 -1.09 6.67 -20.88
N ARG A 172 -0.53 7.34 -19.90
CA ARG A 172 0.66 6.88 -19.20
C ARG A 172 0.30 5.65 -18.37
N LYS A 173 1.11 4.59 -18.48
CA LYS A 173 0.87 3.31 -17.80
C LYS A 173 1.90 3.11 -16.71
N PHE A 174 1.46 3.09 -15.45
CA PHE A 174 2.35 2.88 -14.32
C PHE A 174 1.89 1.75 -13.42
N ALA A 175 2.85 1.03 -12.84
CA ALA A 175 2.61 0.00 -11.85
C ALA A 175 2.48 0.62 -10.45
N PHE A 176 1.42 0.32 -9.73
CA PHE A 176 1.23 0.75 -8.35
C PHE A 176 2.26 0.10 -7.43
N ALA A 177 2.89 0.89 -6.56
CA ALA A 177 3.92 0.42 -5.65
C ALA A 177 3.38 -0.05 -4.28
N GLY A 178 2.07 0.05 -4.03
CA GLY A 178 1.51 -0.31 -2.72
C GLY A 178 1.81 0.68 -1.61
N ILE A 179 2.21 1.92 -1.98
CA ILE A 179 2.46 3.03 -1.06
C ILE A 179 1.65 4.23 -1.55
N HIS A 180 0.89 4.85 -0.68
CA HIS A 180 0.06 6.00 -1.05
C HIS A 180 -0.27 6.92 0.13
N LEU A 181 -0.35 8.21 -0.13
CA LEU A 181 -0.90 9.20 0.79
C LEU A 181 -2.38 9.41 0.50
N ILE A 182 -3.19 9.51 1.53
CA ILE A 182 -4.65 9.55 1.43
C ILE A 182 -5.18 10.70 2.28
N SER A 183 -6.08 11.49 1.69
CA SER A 183 -6.88 12.49 2.41
C SER A 183 -7.98 11.83 3.24
N PRO A 184 -8.29 12.32 4.46
CA PRO A 184 -9.41 11.82 5.26
C PRO A 184 -10.78 11.95 4.57
N ALA A 185 -10.91 12.76 3.53
CA ALA A 185 -12.10 12.83 2.68
C ALA A 185 -12.45 11.47 2.03
N ILE A 186 -11.53 10.50 2.06
CA ILE A 186 -11.77 9.15 1.54
C ILE A 186 -12.91 8.45 2.29
N PHE A 187 -13.09 8.71 3.58
CA PHE A 187 -14.14 8.07 4.38
C PHE A 187 -15.55 8.49 3.92
N GLU A 188 -15.75 9.79 3.68
CA GLU A 188 -17.00 10.30 3.11
C GLU A 188 -17.21 9.78 1.67
N ALA A 189 -16.13 9.67 0.90
CA ALA A 189 -16.20 9.12 -0.45
C ALA A 189 -16.56 7.62 -0.46
N PHE A 190 -16.12 6.83 0.52
CA PHE A 190 -16.58 5.45 0.68
C PHE A 190 -18.10 5.36 0.85
N ASP A 191 -18.66 6.24 1.70
CA ASP A 191 -20.11 6.29 1.93
C ASP A 191 -20.86 6.77 0.70
N LYS A 192 -20.39 7.83 0.04
CA LYS A 192 -20.96 8.38 -1.21
C LYS A 192 -21.12 7.32 -2.30
N TYR A 193 -20.14 6.42 -2.44
CA TYR A 193 -20.17 5.37 -3.46
C TYR A 193 -20.74 4.04 -2.97
N GLY A 194 -21.20 3.94 -1.71
CA GLY A 194 -21.84 2.76 -1.16
C GLY A 194 -20.89 1.58 -0.96
N PHE A 195 -19.59 1.84 -0.74
CA PHE A 195 -18.64 0.78 -0.39
C PHE A 195 -18.91 0.29 1.02
N GLY A 196 -19.07 -1.03 1.19
CA GLY A 196 -19.36 -1.66 2.47
C GLY A 196 -18.09 -1.95 3.29
N ASP A 197 -18.09 -3.10 4.00
CA ASP A 197 -17.02 -3.46 4.93
C ASP A 197 -15.86 -4.23 4.26
N ARG A 198 -16.07 -4.71 3.03
CA ARG A 198 -15.06 -5.49 2.30
C ARG A 198 -14.96 -5.05 0.85
N PHE A 199 -13.84 -4.46 0.48
CA PHE A 199 -13.54 -4.06 -0.90
C PHE A 199 -12.06 -3.76 -1.09
N SER A 200 -11.61 -3.83 -2.35
CA SER A 200 -10.27 -3.43 -2.75
C SER A 200 -10.17 -1.91 -2.85
N ILE A 201 -9.09 -1.32 -2.36
CA ILE A 201 -8.80 0.11 -2.55
C ILE A 201 -8.65 0.47 -4.04
N VAL A 202 -8.19 -0.48 -4.86
CA VAL A 202 -8.09 -0.31 -6.32
C VAL A 202 -9.46 -0.11 -6.94
N ASP A 203 -10.45 -0.94 -6.56
CA ASP A 203 -11.82 -0.82 -7.06
C ASP A 203 -12.46 0.52 -6.66
N PHE A 204 -12.17 0.95 -5.44
CA PHE A 204 -12.61 2.27 -4.99
C PHE A 204 -11.95 3.40 -5.81
N TYR A 205 -10.63 3.38 -6.01
CA TYR A 205 -9.94 4.40 -6.80
C TYR A 205 -10.46 4.47 -8.23
N LEU A 206 -10.74 3.33 -8.85
CA LEU A 206 -11.32 3.26 -10.18
C LEU A 206 -12.72 3.90 -10.25
N ARG A 207 -13.48 3.79 -9.18
CA ARG A 207 -14.80 4.45 -9.11
C ARG A 207 -14.68 5.95 -8.81
N ALA A 208 -13.78 6.31 -7.90
CA ALA A 208 -13.65 7.66 -7.37
C ALA A 208 -12.91 8.63 -8.29
N CYS A 209 -12.02 8.15 -9.18
CA CYS A 209 -11.17 9.01 -10.00
C CYS A 209 -11.94 9.91 -11.00
N ALA A 210 -13.21 9.63 -11.26
CA ALA A 210 -14.08 10.51 -12.04
C ALA A 210 -14.32 11.84 -11.33
N ASP A 211 -14.65 11.77 -10.03
CA ASP A 211 -15.10 12.93 -9.25
C ASP A 211 -13.97 13.51 -8.38
N TYR A 212 -13.01 12.69 -7.96
CA TYR A 212 -11.95 13.09 -7.05
C TYR A 212 -10.57 13.06 -7.73
N PRO A 213 -9.72 14.05 -7.47
CA PRO A 213 -8.33 14.02 -7.94
C PRO A 213 -7.53 12.92 -7.23
N ILE A 214 -7.00 11.99 -8.02
CA ILE A 214 -6.05 10.96 -7.58
C ILE A 214 -4.84 11.08 -8.50
N TYR A 215 -3.65 11.28 -7.94
CA TYR A 215 -2.45 11.56 -8.71
C TYR A 215 -1.39 10.47 -8.54
N ALA A 216 -0.62 10.23 -9.59
CA ALA A 216 0.60 9.44 -9.52
C ALA A 216 1.80 10.33 -9.20
N VAL A 217 2.74 9.78 -8.44
CA VAL A 217 4.12 10.28 -8.32
C VAL A 217 5.09 9.18 -8.68
N VAL A 218 6.07 9.52 -9.51
CA VAL A 218 7.12 8.61 -9.98
C VAL A 218 8.44 9.08 -9.36
N PRO A 219 8.94 8.43 -8.29
CA PRO A 219 10.22 8.82 -7.70
C PRO A 219 11.37 8.57 -8.68
N LEU A 220 12.38 9.43 -8.65
CA LEU A 220 13.63 9.24 -9.41
C LEU A 220 14.41 8.05 -8.80
N ASP A 221 15.07 7.29 -9.65
CA ASP A 221 15.91 6.14 -9.26
C ASP A 221 15.22 5.17 -8.28
N PHE A 222 13.90 5.05 -8.45
CA PHE A 222 13.05 4.28 -7.55
C PHE A 222 13.29 2.78 -7.69
N GLN A 223 13.81 2.19 -6.62
CA GLN A 223 13.95 0.75 -6.47
C GLN A 223 12.95 0.23 -5.47
N LEU A 224 12.28 -0.85 -5.81
CA LEU A 224 11.38 -1.56 -4.92
C LEU A 224 11.46 -3.06 -5.16
N VAL A 225 11.28 -3.81 -4.10
CA VAL A 225 11.05 -5.25 -4.16
C VAL A 225 9.70 -5.59 -3.54
N ASP A 226 8.89 -6.36 -4.28
CA ASP A 226 7.63 -6.95 -3.81
C ASP A 226 7.90 -8.38 -3.33
N VAL A 227 7.98 -8.57 -2.03
CA VAL A 227 8.20 -9.87 -1.38
C VAL A 227 6.89 -10.66 -1.37
N GLY A 228 6.36 -10.90 -2.57
CA GLY A 228 5.03 -11.47 -2.75
C GLY A 228 4.99 -12.94 -3.13
N LYS A 229 6.13 -13.58 -3.49
CA LYS A 229 6.17 -14.96 -3.98
C LYS A 229 7.34 -15.72 -3.38
N PHE A 230 7.14 -17.01 -3.11
CA PHE A 230 8.17 -17.89 -2.56
C PHE A 230 9.44 -17.97 -3.44
N ASP A 231 9.25 -18.17 -4.74
CA ASP A 231 10.37 -18.33 -5.69
C ASP A 231 11.16 -17.02 -5.89
N ALA A 232 10.58 -15.88 -5.51
CA ALA A 232 11.25 -14.58 -5.61
C ALA A 232 12.03 -14.19 -4.33
N LEU A 233 11.95 -14.97 -3.25
CA LEU A 233 12.63 -14.63 -1.99
C LEU A 233 14.14 -14.45 -2.13
N PRO A 234 14.90 -15.32 -2.84
CA PRO A 234 16.36 -15.12 -2.98
C PRO A 234 16.71 -13.83 -3.72
N GLU A 235 15.96 -13.49 -4.78
CA GLU A 235 16.13 -12.23 -5.51
C GLU A 235 15.73 -11.04 -4.65
N ALA A 236 14.62 -11.19 -3.89
CA ALA A 236 14.14 -10.19 -2.96
C ALA A 236 15.17 -9.90 -1.86
N GLU A 237 15.85 -10.93 -1.33
CA GLU A 237 16.91 -10.74 -0.34
C GLU A 237 18.11 -9.97 -0.90
N ALA A 238 18.58 -10.32 -2.09
CA ALA A 238 19.69 -9.62 -2.72
C ALA A 238 19.38 -8.14 -3.01
N THR A 239 18.20 -7.87 -3.54
CA THR A 239 17.74 -6.48 -3.83
C THR A 239 17.48 -5.69 -2.55
N CYS A 240 16.87 -6.34 -1.56
CA CYS A 240 16.62 -5.73 -0.26
C CYS A 240 17.93 -5.34 0.45
N ALA A 241 18.96 -6.20 0.40
CA ALA A 241 20.26 -5.89 0.95
C ALA A 241 20.90 -4.66 0.29
N THR A 242 20.71 -4.46 -1.01
CA THR A 242 21.17 -3.25 -1.72
C THR A 242 20.40 -2.02 -1.24
N ILE A 243 19.06 -2.09 -1.20
CA ILE A 243 18.20 -0.96 -0.78
C ILE A 243 18.45 -0.52 0.67
N LEU A 244 18.77 -1.47 1.56
CA LEU A 244 18.97 -1.17 3.00
C LEU A 244 20.38 -0.67 3.34
N ASN A 245 21.35 -0.84 2.43
CA ASN A 245 22.76 -0.40 2.62
C ASN A 245 23.06 0.95 1.95
N ASP A 246 22.14 1.47 1.12
CA ASP A 246 22.19 2.82 0.53
C ASP A 246 21.46 3.83 1.44
#